data_a6482019015e9dd1781801e0cbe003d7
#
_entry.id   a6482019015e9dd1781801e0cbe003d7
#
_cell.length_a   1.000
_cell.length_b   1.000
_cell.length_c   1.000
_cell.angle_alpha   90.00
_cell.angle_beta   90.00
_cell.angle_gamma   90.00
#
_symmetry.space_group_name_H-M   'P 1'
#
loop_
_entity.id
_entity.type
_entity.pdbx_description
1 polymer ?
#
loop_
_entity_poly.entity_id
_entity_poly.type
_entity_poly.pdbx_seq_one_letter_code
_entity_poly.pdbx_strand_id
1 'polypeptide(L)' 'EAVRALEKYYKGKGMTVAVTKKEGRFIEADVYKDKDLIDRVVLDCKTGKIRSIY' A
#
# COMPACT_ATOMS: atom_id res chain seq x y z
N GLU A 1 11.21 -7.02 1.96
CA GLU A 1 11.00 -5.60 2.20
C GLU A 1 9.52 -5.24 2.32
N ALA A 2 9.25 -4.14 3.04
CA ALA A 2 7.88 -3.71 3.33
C ALA A 2 7.06 -3.42 2.07
N VAL A 3 7.65 -2.73 1.10
CA VAL A 3 6.96 -2.39 -0.16
C VAL A 3 6.59 -3.64 -0.94
N ARG A 4 7.49 -4.61 -1.00
CA ARG A 4 7.23 -5.88 -1.68
C ARG A 4 6.12 -6.66 -1.01
N ALA A 5 6.10 -6.68 0.32
CA ALA A 5 5.06 -7.35 1.07
C ALA A 5 3.69 -6.73 0.79
N LEU A 6 3.63 -5.40 0.75
CA LEU A 6 2.42 -4.66 0.44
C LEU A 6 1.94 -4.94 -0.99
N GLU A 7 2.84 -4.86 -1.96
CA GLU A 7 2.52 -5.15 -3.35
C GLU A 7 2.03 -6.58 -3.54
N LYS A 8 2.72 -7.54 -2.93
CA LYS A 8 2.35 -8.96 -3.02
C LYS A 8 0.97 -9.22 -2.42
N TYR A 9 0.68 -8.58 -1.29
CA TYR A 9 -0.61 -8.71 -0.62
C TYR A 9 -1.76 -8.29 -1.53
N TYR A 10 -1.65 -7.11 -2.13
CA TYR A 10 -2.71 -6.58 -3.00
C TYR A 10 -2.73 -7.24 -4.38
N LYS A 11 -1.59 -7.61 -4.90
CA LYS A 11 -1.51 -8.31 -6.19
C LYS A 11 -2.26 -9.63 -6.15
N GLY A 12 -2.17 -10.35 -5.02
CA GLY A 12 -2.92 -11.58 -4.83
C GLY A 12 -4.43 -11.39 -4.85
N LYS A 13 -4.89 -10.14 -4.67
CA LYS A 13 -6.31 -9.78 -4.72
C LYS A 13 -6.71 -9.14 -6.05
N GLY A 14 -5.82 -9.13 -7.04
CA GLY A 14 -6.08 -8.52 -8.33
C GLY A 14 -5.99 -7.01 -8.31
N MET A 15 -5.25 -6.46 -7.37
CA MET A 15 -5.08 -5.02 -7.20
C MET A 15 -3.64 -4.59 -7.45
N THR A 16 -3.45 -3.32 -7.80
CA THR A 16 -2.14 -2.72 -8.02
C THR A 16 -1.87 -1.65 -6.97
N VAL A 17 -0.65 -1.61 -6.47
CA VAL A 17 -0.23 -0.63 -5.47
C VAL A 17 0.80 0.31 -6.07
N ALA A 18 0.59 1.62 -5.88
CA ALA A 18 1.54 2.64 -6.30
C ALA A 18 1.98 3.44 -5.08
N VAL A 19 3.26 3.33 -4.72
CA VAL A 19 3.81 4.08 -3.59
C VAL A 19 3.90 5.55 -3.96
N THR A 20 3.25 6.41 -3.16
CA THR A 20 3.19 7.84 -3.40
C THR A 20 4.08 8.65 -2.47
N LYS A 21 4.38 8.12 -1.29
CA LYS A 21 5.16 8.84 -0.29
C LYS A 21 5.87 7.87 0.64
N LYS A 22 7.10 8.23 1.00
CA LYS A 22 7.88 7.54 2.03
C LYS A 22 8.36 8.57 3.03
N GLU A 23 8.00 8.40 4.29
CA GLU A 23 8.40 9.31 5.34
C GLU A 23 8.69 8.55 6.62
N GLY A 24 9.97 8.52 7.03
CA GLY A 24 10.38 7.76 8.19
C GLY A 24 10.02 6.28 8.05
N ARG A 25 9.27 5.77 9.00
CA ARG A 25 8.82 4.37 9.00
C ARG A 25 7.49 4.16 8.27
N PHE A 26 6.89 5.23 7.76
CA PHE A 26 5.60 5.17 7.10
C PHE A 26 5.72 5.24 5.59
N ILE A 27 4.98 4.39 4.92
CA ILE A 27 4.90 4.39 3.45
C ILE A 27 3.43 4.59 3.09
N GLU A 28 3.17 5.62 2.30
CA GLU A 28 1.84 5.91 1.80
C GLU A 28 1.73 5.42 0.36
N ALA A 29 0.65 4.72 0.07
CA ALA A 29 0.45 4.12 -1.25
C ALA A 29 -1.02 4.16 -1.66
N ASP A 30 -1.24 4.30 -2.96
CA ASP A 30 -2.56 4.23 -3.55
C ASP A 30 -2.79 2.81 -4.08
N VAL A 31 -4.00 2.30 -3.86
CA VAL A 31 -4.39 0.97 -4.32
C VAL A 31 -5.39 1.12 -5.45
N TYR A 32 -5.10 0.49 -6.57
CA TYR A 32 -5.94 0.52 -7.77
C TYR A 32 -6.49 -0.87 -8.08
N LYS A 33 -7.71 -0.89 -8.56
CA LYS A 33 -8.30 -2.08 -9.16
C LYS A 33 -8.63 -1.71 -10.61
N ASP A 34 -7.97 -2.38 -11.56
CA ASP A 34 -7.97 -1.99 -12.96
C ASP A 34 -7.38 -0.58 -13.09
N LYS A 35 -8.18 0.42 -13.44
CA LYS A 35 -7.75 1.81 -13.56
C LYS A 35 -8.34 2.71 -12.49
N ASP A 36 -9.08 2.13 -11.56
CA ASP A 36 -9.78 2.88 -10.53
C ASP A 36 -9.01 2.91 -9.21
N LEU A 37 -8.86 4.10 -8.64
CA LEU A 37 -8.33 4.26 -7.30
C LEU A 37 -9.41 3.82 -6.31
N ILE A 38 -9.17 2.72 -5.61
CA ILE A 38 -10.15 2.16 -4.67
C ILE A 38 -9.78 2.38 -3.21
N ASP A 39 -8.52 2.67 -2.93
CA ASP A 39 -8.08 2.86 -1.55
C ASP A 39 -6.77 3.62 -1.50
N ARG A 40 -6.48 4.17 -0.34
CA ARG A 40 -5.20 4.78 -0.02
C ARG A 40 -4.80 4.24 1.35
N VAL A 41 -3.58 3.71 1.44
CA VAL A 41 -3.14 3.03 2.64
C VAL A 41 -1.82 3.59 3.14
N VAL A 42 -1.61 3.45 4.45
CA VAL A 42 -0.33 3.76 5.08
C VAL A 42 0.19 2.49 5.70
N LEU A 43 1.39 2.10 5.32
CA LEU A 43 2.09 0.96 5.90
C LEU A 43 3.07 1.45 6.94
N ASP A 44 2.97 0.92 8.15
CA ASP A 44 3.95 1.15 9.20
C ASP A 44 5.00 0.04 9.09
N CYS A 45 6.18 0.39 8.60
CA CYS A 45 7.26 -0.58 8.37
C CYS A 45 7.81 -1.17 9.67
N LYS A 46 7.63 -0.49 10.80
CA LYS A 46 8.12 -0.96 12.08
C LYS A 46 7.24 -2.08 12.64
N THR A 47 5.92 -1.95 12.49
CA THR A 47 4.96 -2.92 13.02
C THR A 47 4.38 -3.84 11.97
N GLY A 48 4.52 -3.48 10.71
CA GLY A 48 3.94 -4.21 9.58
C GLY A 48 2.44 -3.99 9.43
N LYS A 49 1.88 -3.04 10.16
CA LYS A 49 0.45 -2.76 10.10
C LYS A 49 0.11 -1.86 8.92
N ILE A 50 -1.03 -2.14 8.31
CA ILE A 50 -1.56 -1.38 7.18
C ILE A 50 -2.85 -0.70 7.63
N ARG A 51 -2.96 0.62 7.36
CA ARG A 51 -4.16 1.40 7.67
C ARG A 51 -4.72 1.98 6.39
N SER A 52 -6.03 1.89 6.24
CA SER A 52 -6.74 2.56 5.16
C SER A 52 -7.05 4.00 5.59
N ILE A 53 -6.76 4.96 4.71
CA ILE A 53 -7.00 6.38 4.97
C ILE A 53 -7.89 7.03 3.92
N TYR A 54 -8.37 6.24 2.98
CA TYR A 54 -9.18 6.73 1.87
C TYR A 54 -10.64 6.93 2.27
#